data_eafaaafa1b416a73a55c5e622a590cbb
#
_entry.id   eafaaafa1b416a73a55c5e622a590cbb
#
_cell.length_a   1.000
_cell.length_b   1.000
_cell.length_c   1.000
_cell.angle_alpha   90.00
_cell.angle_beta   90.00
_cell.angle_gamma   90.00
#
_symmetry.space_group_name_H-M   'P 1'
#
loop_
_entity.id
_entity.type
_entity.pdbx_description
1 polymer ?
#
loop_
_entity_poly.entity_id
_entity_poly.type
_entity_poly.pdbx_seq_one_letter_code
_entity_poly.pdbx_strand_id
1 'polypeptide(L)'
;MKANKTTFFLFISQIALLTILIGSSIGFSSCFKFYLDYPPEENDSIPEYYSPWLNIKQPQSNSFDVGKGENIPFVIETYSNYNSNADIKEIRFNAICTSAKGNVDTIWYPDSSETKLMKRELIYMVPIEFVEGDLITIKVSVYDVDSMITTREFVLTVKDLSGIIEYDSINIGAQFNDSFGSFYSCNLNKVFNTDKAQSTGQNEIDLIYCYHSSNKASIVSPDNDDVFGNVVNQISELKVTEWTTRRKTKFRHLEPLSDVEWRYLTGVKIAQLFATSSYPILNIANNLAYNPSSGIGTYSLFKTEGNVYGIIKVNNISSYDSSGFINIDLKIKK
;
A
#
# COMPACT_ATOMS: atom_id res chain seq x y z
N MET A 1 34.01 32.26 18.54
CA MET A 1 32.62 32.21 19.10
C MET A 1 32.42 30.85 19.80
N LYS A 2 32.40 30.82 21.12
CA LYS A 2 32.18 29.59 21.91
C LYS A 2 30.65 29.40 22.06
N ALA A 3 30.07 28.43 21.37
CA ALA A 3 28.68 28.07 21.56
C ALA A 3 28.52 27.42 22.95
N ASN A 4 27.55 27.91 23.70
CA ASN A 4 27.31 27.55 25.07
C ASN A 4 26.69 26.15 25.14
N LYS A 5 27.44 25.15 25.59
CA LYS A 5 27.00 23.74 25.73
C LYS A 5 25.73 23.57 26.56
N THR A 6 25.43 24.52 27.41
CA THR A 6 24.24 24.48 28.29
C THR A 6 22.92 24.66 27.53
N THR A 7 22.92 25.43 26.42
CA THR A 7 21.71 25.66 25.61
C THR A 7 21.33 24.43 24.79
N PHE A 8 22.31 23.61 24.41
CA PHE A 8 22.08 22.39 23.64
C PHE A 8 21.41 21.28 24.49
N PHE A 9 21.83 21.16 25.75
CA PHE A 9 21.22 20.18 26.67
C PHE A 9 19.78 20.51 27.05
N LEU A 10 19.44 21.79 27.18
CA LEU A 10 18.06 22.22 27.46
C LEU A 10 17.13 21.94 26.26
N PHE A 11 17.63 22.04 25.02
CA PHE A 11 16.84 21.76 23.82
C PHE A 11 16.52 20.27 23.68
N ILE A 12 17.50 19.38 23.97
CA ILE A 12 17.28 17.92 23.93
C ILE A 12 16.32 17.49 25.05
N SER A 13 16.37 18.09 26.21
CA SER A 13 15.45 17.75 27.32
C SER A 13 14.02 18.18 27.01
N GLN A 14 13.81 19.29 26.31
CA GLN A 14 12.47 19.73 25.90
C GLN A 14 11.87 18.87 24.77
N ILE A 15 12.68 18.37 23.85
CA ILE A 15 12.21 17.45 22.80
C ILE A 15 11.86 16.09 23.41
N ALA A 16 12.65 15.60 24.36
CA ALA A 16 12.33 14.34 25.04
C ALA A 16 11.06 14.45 25.90
N LEU A 17 10.82 15.60 26.52
CA LEU A 17 9.59 15.84 27.30
C LEU A 17 8.36 15.98 26.40
N LEU A 18 8.51 16.58 25.21
CA LEU A 18 7.42 16.72 24.24
C LEU A 18 7.02 15.39 23.62
N THR A 19 7.98 14.48 23.39
CA THR A 19 7.70 13.12 22.87
C THR A 19 6.95 12.26 23.91
N ILE A 20 7.25 12.44 25.20
CA ILE A 20 6.55 11.74 26.28
C ILE A 20 5.12 12.30 26.45
N LEU A 21 4.90 13.61 26.25
CA LEU A 21 3.58 14.24 26.36
C LEU A 21 2.66 13.93 25.17
N ILE A 22 3.21 13.75 23.96
CA ILE A 22 2.43 13.36 22.76
C ILE A 22 2.11 11.86 22.79
N GLY A 23 2.96 11.02 23.37
CA GLY A 23 2.72 9.60 23.58
C GLY A 23 1.63 9.27 24.60
N SER A 24 1.32 10.19 25.52
CA SER A 24 0.31 9.96 26.58
C SER A 24 -1.11 10.39 26.20
N SER A 25 -1.32 11.06 25.06
CA SER A 25 -2.64 11.51 24.61
C SER A 25 -3.32 10.63 23.58
N ILE A 26 -2.63 9.59 23.08
CA ILE A 26 -3.26 8.55 22.28
C ILE A 26 -3.63 7.45 23.28
N GLY A 27 -4.88 7.49 23.73
CA GLY A 27 -5.42 6.52 24.66
C GLY A 27 -5.47 5.11 24.10
N PHE A 28 -4.36 4.37 24.16
CA PHE A 28 -4.38 2.92 24.20
C PHE A 28 -4.66 2.50 25.64
N SER A 29 -5.92 2.60 26.03
CA SER A 29 -6.44 1.90 27.20
C SER A 29 -6.57 0.40 26.85
N SER A 30 -5.44 -0.26 26.67
CA SER A 30 -5.37 -1.71 26.83
C SER A 30 -4.76 -1.97 28.19
N CYS A 31 -5.62 -2.25 29.17
CA CYS A 31 -5.20 -2.91 30.40
C CYS A 31 -4.53 -4.23 30.01
N PHE A 32 -3.21 -4.21 29.84
CA PHE A 32 -2.42 -5.42 29.90
C PHE A 32 -2.44 -5.92 31.35
N LYS A 33 -3.40 -6.76 31.67
CA LYS A 33 -3.23 -7.67 32.78
C LYS A 33 -2.10 -8.62 32.40
N PHE A 34 -0.93 -8.41 33.01
CA PHE A 34 0.08 -9.44 33.07
C PHE A 34 -0.53 -10.62 33.88
N TYR A 35 -1.15 -11.53 33.17
CA TYR A 35 -1.27 -12.89 33.72
C TYR A 35 0.12 -13.50 33.55
N LEU A 36 0.87 -13.54 34.65
CA LEU A 36 1.81 -14.61 34.84
C LEU A 36 0.93 -15.85 34.95
N ASP A 37 0.69 -16.52 33.82
CA ASP A 37 0.17 -17.87 33.85
C ASP A 37 1.27 -18.71 34.49
N TYR A 38 1.24 -18.81 35.82
CA TYR A 38 1.87 -19.93 36.51
C TYR A 38 1.26 -21.18 35.91
N PRO A 39 2.06 -22.23 35.66
CA PRO A 39 1.51 -23.50 35.28
C PRO A 39 0.42 -23.89 36.27
N PRO A 40 -0.72 -24.43 35.80
CA PRO A 40 -1.79 -24.83 36.69
C PRO A 40 -1.27 -25.73 37.79
N GLU A 41 -1.67 -25.47 39.02
CA GLU A 41 -1.38 -26.32 40.15
C GLU A 41 -1.79 -27.78 39.83
N GLU A 42 -0.94 -28.72 40.19
CA GLU A 42 -1.09 -30.16 40.01
C GLU A 42 -2.52 -30.61 40.29
N ASN A 43 -3.23 -31.10 39.27
CA ASN A 43 -4.24 -32.14 39.45
C ASN A 43 -4.27 -33.06 38.23
N ASP A 44 -3.75 -34.25 38.49
CA ASP A 44 -4.05 -35.55 37.92
C ASP A 44 -4.14 -35.69 36.38
N SER A 45 -3.19 -36.46 35.89
CA SER A 45 -2.98 -36.99 34.55
C SER A 45 -2.21 -36.05 33.60
N ILE A 46 -0.98 -35.71 33.98
CA ILE A 46 0.00 -35.15 33.02
C ILE A 46 0.41 -36.28 32.08
N PRO A 47 0.26 -36.10 30.74
CA PRO A 47 0.86 -37.04 29.80
C PRO A 47 2.36 -37.11 30.06
N GLU A 48 2.96 -38.27 29.97
CA GLU A 48 4.38 -38.57 30.21
C GLU A 48 5.37 -37.85 29.28
N TYR A 49 4.93 -36.84 28.52
CA TYR A 49 5.72 -36.10 27.52
C TYR A 49 6.02 -34.69 28.02
N TYR A 50 7.25 -34.46 28.36
CA TYR A 50 7.79 -33.20 28.90
C TYR A 50 8.25 -32.24 27.80
N SER A 51 7.36 -31.85 26.88
CA SER A 51 7.69 -30.92 25.78
C SER A 51 7.95 -29.50 26.27
N PRO A 52 8.82 -28.73 25.60
CA PRO A 52 9.08 -27.34 25.95
C PRO A 52 7.81 -26.48 25.80
N TRP A 53 7.72 -25.40 26.57
CA TRP A 53 6.63 -24.45 26.49
C TRP A 53 6.85 -23.46 25.36
N LEU A 54 5.80 -23.20 24.58
CA LEU A 54 5.79 -22.24 23.47
C LEU A 54 4.68 -21.21 23.68
N ASN A 55 5.08 -19.96 23.94
CA ASN A 55 4.19 -18.83 24.04
C ASN A 55 4.44 -17.86 22.88
N ILE A 56 3.42 -17.61 22.06
CA ILE A 56 3.48 -16.63 20.97
C ILE A 56 2.62 -15.45 21.38
N LYS A 57 3.28 -14.33 21.72
CA LYS A 57 2.61 -13.11 22.14
C LYS A 57 2.00 -12.34 20.99
N GLN A 58 2.59 -12.44 19.79
CA GLN A 58 2.10 -11.87 18.56
C GLN A 58 2.37 -12.84 17.41
N PRO A 59 1.43 -13.00 16.46
CA PRO A 59 0.05 -12.50 16.50
C PRO A 59 -0.80 -13.24 17.55
N GLN A 60 -1.84 -12.58 18.08
CA GLN A 60 -2.71 -13.18 19.11
C GLN A 60 -3.70 -14.19 18.54
N SER A 61 -4.13 -14.00 17.28
CA SER A 61 -5.02 -14.92 16.57
C SER A 61 -4.23 -15.95 15.80
N ASN A 62 -4.72 -17.19 15.76
CA ASN A 62 -4.14 -18.24 14.94
C ASN A 62 -4.62 -18.21 13.49
N SER A 63 -5.60 -17.35 13.16
CA SER A 63 -6.09 -17.15 11.79
C SER A 63 -6.48 -15.68 11.60
N PHE A 64 -6.00 -15.06 10.52
CA PHE A 64 -6.29 -13.67 10.18
C PHE A 64 -5.96 -13.35 8.72
N ASP A 65 -6.58 -12.27 8.20
CA ASP A 65 -6.33 -11.75 6.86
C ASP A 65 -5.04 -10.90 6.84
N VAL A 66 -4.28 -10.99 5.76
CA VAL A 66 -3.03 -10.25 5.54
C VAL A 66 -2.97 -9.67 4.14
N GLY A 67 -2.33 -8.50 4.01
CA GLY A 67 -2.06 -7.86 2.72
C GLY A 67 -0.77 -8.35 2.08
N LYS A 68 -0.68 -8.26 0.76
CA LYS A 68 0.58 -8.47 0.03
C LYS A 68 1.64 -7.47 0.49
N GLY A 69 2.86 -7.93 0.76
CA GLY A 69 3.95 -7.10 1.25
C GLY A 69 3.79 -6.64 2.70
N GLU A 70 2.77 -7.11 3.41
CA GLU A 70 2.57 -6.81 4.82
C GLU A 70 3.63 -7.50 5.69
N ASN A 71 4.09 -6.78 6.71
CA ASN A 71 5.03 -7.28 7.69
C ASN A 71 4.28 -7.77 8.93
N ILE A 72 4.36 -9.07 9.20
CA ILE A 72 3.70 -9.71 10.34
C ILE A 72 4.72 -9.97 11.43
N PRO A 73 4.64 -9.27 12.57
CA PRO A 73 5.55 -9.52 13.67
C PRO A 73 5.18 -10.79 14.44
N PHE A 74 6.17 -11.63 14.71
CA PHE A 74 6.08 -12.78 15.61
C PHE A 74 6.96 -12.53 16.82
N VAL A 75 6.34 -12.48 17.98
CA VAL A 75 7.05 -12.41 19.27
C VAL A 75 6.92 -13.75 19.97
N ILE A 76 8.02 -14.48 20.00
CA ILE A 76 8.09 -15.88 20.46
C ILE A 76 8.84 -15.92 21.77
N GLU A 77 8.25 -16.52 22.80
CA GLU A 77 8.91 -16.86 24.06
C GLU A 77 8.78 -18.35 24.29
N THR A 78 9.87 -19.00 24.64
CA THR A 78 9.90 -20.42 24.93
C THR A 78 10.58 -20.68 26.27
N TYR A 79 10.11 -21.69 26.97
CA TYR A 79 10.64 -22.10 28.26
C TYR A 79 10.89 -23.59 28.25
N SER A 80 11.98 -24.03 28.89
CA SER A 80 12.16 -25.43 29.14
C SER A 80 11.02 -25.98 30.01
N ASN A 81 10.66 -27.24 29.80
CA ASN A 81 9.66 -27.86 30.64
C ASN A 81 10.20 -28.03 32.07
N TYR A 82 9.37 -27.67 33.04
CA TYR A 82 9.76 -27.73 34.45
C TYR A 82 10.15 -29.17 34.90
N ASN A 83 9.46 -30.17 34.36
CA ASN A 83 9.67 -31.56 34.77
C ASN A 83 10.89 -32.21 34.10
N SER A 84 11.12 -31.98 32.81
CA SER A 84 12.30 -32.48 32.10
C SER A 84 13.55 -31.66 32.41
N ASN A 85 13.37 -30.38 32.71
CA ASN A 85 14.44 -29.42 32.86
C ASN A 85 15.44 -29.43 31.67
N ALA A 86 14.99 -29.90 30.50
CA ALA A 86 15.78 -29.95 29.29
C ALA A 86 15.92 -28.53 28.69
N ASP A 87 17.13 -28.18 28.26
CA ASP A 87 17.37 -26.86 27.67
C ASP A 87 16.74 -26.73 26.29
N ILE A 88 16.31 -25.51 25.94
CA ILE A 88 15.83 -25.18 24.58
C ILE A 88 17.00 -25.24 23.62
N LYS A 89 16.86 -26.02 22.55
CA LYS A 89 17.88 -26.25 21.53
C LYS A 89 17.69 -25.30 20.34
N GLU A 90 16.46 -25.20 19.83
CA GLU A 90 16.18 -24.41 18.63
C GLU A 90 14.71 -24.00 18.52
N ILE A 91 14.48 -22.90 17.81
CA ILE A 91 13.18 -22.49 17.30
C ILE A 91 13.21 -22.60 15.79
N ARG A 92 12.24 -23.29 15.20
CA ARG A 92 12.01 -23.33 13.74
C ARG A 92 10.76 -22.55 13.39
N PHE A 93 10.91 -21.67 12.40
CA PHE A 93 9.82 -20.94 11.78
C PHE A 93 9.70 -21.41 10.33
N ASN A 94 8.56 -21.97 9.98
CA ASN A 94 8.32 -22.51 8.63
C ASN A 94 7.03 -21.91 8.08
N ALA A 95 7.10 -21.25 6.92
CA ALA A 95 5.95 -20.71 6.21
C ALA A 95 5.73 -21.50 4.92
N ILE A 96 4.55 -22.08 4.76
CA ILE A 96 4.15 -22.89 3.60
C ILE A 96 2.94 -22.22 2.96
N CYS A 97 3.03 -21.87 1.68
CA CYS A 97 1.87 -21.42 0.90
C CYS A 97 1.25 -22.60 0.15
N THR A 98 -0.08 -22.68 0.19
CA THR A 98 -0.85 -23.73 -0.51
C THR A 98 -1.16 -23.36 -1.95
N SER A 99 -0.71 -22.18 -2.44
CA SER A 99 -0.88 -21.82 -3.84
C SER A 99 -0.03 -22.69 -4.78
N ALA A 100 -0.39 -22.69 -6.06
CA ALA A 100 0.33 -23.44 -7.11
C ALA A 100 1.82 -23.07 -7.26
N LYS A 101 2.30 -22.07 -6.58
CA LYS A 101 3.69 -21.59 -6.62
C LYS A 101 4.58 -22.14 -5.49
N GLY A 102 3.99 -22.79 -4.48
CA GLY A 102 4.69 -23.61 -3.49
C GLY A 102 5.94 -23.02 -2.85
N ASN A 103 5.90 -21.77 -2.40
CA ASN A 103 7.02 -21.19 -1.68
C ASN A 103 7.03 -21.71 -0.23
N VAL A 104 8.14 -22.33 0.15
CA VAL A 104 8.40 -22.76 1.52
C VAL A 104 9.58 -21.96 2.04
N ASP A 105 9.32 -21.04 2.94
CA ASP A 105 10.36 -20.33 3.67
C ASP A 105 10.57 -21.00 5.01
N THR A 106 11.78 -21.49 5.26
CA THR A 106 12.15 -22.04 6.56
C THR A 106 13.26 -21.20 7.16
N ILE A 107 12.98 -20.56 8.28
CA ILE A 107 13.97 -19.79 9.05
C ILE A 107 14.34 -20.60 10.27
N TRP A 108 15.64 -20.84 10.44
CA TRP A 108 16.18 -21.58 11.54
C TRP A 108 16.86 -20.63 12.51
N TYR A 109 16.57 -20.80 13.79
CA TYR A 109 17.27 -20.12 14.86
C TYR A 109 17.93 -21.17 15.76
N PRO A 110 19.05 -21.75 15.31
CA PRO A 110 19.84 -22.58 16.20
C PRO A 110 20.41 -21.68 17.29
N ASP A 111 20.20 -22.03 18.54
CA ASP A 111 20.93 -21.42 19.62
C ASP A 111 22.02 -22.37 20.04
N SER A 112 23.27 -21.92 20.00
CA SER A 112 24.42 -22.72 20.45
C SER A 112 24.57 -22.69 21.96
N SER A 113 23.81 -21.90 22.67
CA SER A 113 23.76 -21.85 24.12
C SER A 113 22.53 -22.59 24.62
N GLU A 114 22.74 -23.70 25.31
CA GLU A 114 21.70 -24.36 26.07
C GLU A 114 21.06 -23.36 27.03
N THR A 115 19.77 -23.10 26.88
CA THR A 115 19.07 -22.08 27.65
C THR A 115 17.69 -22.54 28.10
N LYS A 116 17.32 -22.15 29.32
CA LYS A 116 15.99 -22.42 29.89
C LYS A 116 14.91 -21.52 29.35
N LEU A 117 15.31 -20.38 28.76
CA LEU A 117 14.42 -19.37 28.21
C LEU A 117 15.01 -18.85 26.91
N MET A 118 14.23 -18.86 25.84
CA MET A 118 14.59 -18.21 24.58
C MET A 118 13.49 -17.25 24.14
N LYS A 119 13.88 -16.03 23.76
CA LYS A 119 12.99 -15.03 23.19
C LYS A 119 13.46 -14.65 21.79
N ARG A 120 12.52 -14.56 20.85
CA ARG A 120 12.80 -14.15 19.47
C ARG A 120 11.71 -13.23 18.96
N GLU A 121 12.12 -12.23 18.23
CA GLU A 121 11.25 -11.37 17.46
C GLU A 121 11.56 -11.56 15.98
N LEU A 122 10.55 -11.93 15.20
CA LEU A 122 10.64 -12.19 13.78
C LEU A 122 9.65 -11.32 13.05
N ILE A 123 10.02 -10.91 11.85
CA ILE A 123 9.09 -10.26 10.93
C ILE A 123 8.95 -11.16 9.71
N TYR A 124 7.76 -11.71 9.51
CA TYR A 124 7.41 -12.40 8.29
C TYR A 124 6.82 -11.41 7.29
N MET A 125 7.46 -11.24 6.15
CA MET A 125 6.94 -10.41 5.06
C MET A 125 6.13 -11.29 4.11
N VAL A 126 4.85 -10.98 3.95
CA VAL A 126 3.96 -11.68 3.01
C VAL A 126 4.46 -11.45 1.59
N PRO A 127 4.83 -12.50 0.83
CA PRO A 127 5.31 -12.34 -0.53
C PRO A 127 4.29 -11.64 -1.44
N ILE A 128 4.78 -10.79 -2.32
CA ILE A 128 3.94 -9.95 -3.19
C ILE A 128 3.36 -10.71 -4.39
N GLU A 129 4.00 -11.80 -4.77
CA GLU A 129 3.56 -12.70 -5.83
C GLU A 129 2.34 -13.55 -5.46
N PHE A 130 1.96 -13.58 -4.20
CA PHE A 130 0.76 -14.28 -3.74
C PHE A 130 -0.49 -13.57 -4.26
N VAL A 131 -1.54 -14.35 -4.49
CA VAL A 131 -2.81 -13.84 -4.99
C VAL A 131 -3.88 -13.84 -3.90
N GLU A 132 -4.92 -13.05 -4.07
CA GLU A 132 -6.05 -13.04 -3.16
C GLU A 132 -6.66 -14.45 -3.05
N GLY A 133 -6.85 -14.89 -1.81
CA GLY A 133 -7.34 -16.23 -1.50
C GLY A 133 -6.24 -17.25 -1.19
N ASP A 134 -4.96 -16.96 -1.45
CA ASP A 134 -3.87 -17.83 -1.04
C ASP A 134 -3.85 -18.00 0.47
N LEU A 135 -3.57 -19.23 0.93
CA LEU A 135 -3.42 -19.56 2.35
C LEU A 135 -1.94 -19.78 2.66
N ILE A 136 -1.45 -19.10 3.68
CA ILE A 136 -0.11 -19.28 4.20
C ILE A 136 -0.24 -19.95 5.57
N THR A 137 0.30 -21.15 5.70
CA THR A 137 0.40 -21.83 6.99
C THR A 137 1.78 -21.57 7.58
N ILE A 138 1.82 -20.89 8.71
CA ILE A 138 3.04 -20.63 9.46
C ILE A 138 3.09 -21.59 10.64
N LYS A 139 4.17 -22.33 10.72
CA LYS A 139 4.43 -23.31 11.77
C LYS A 139 5.64 -22.88 12.58
N VAL A 140 5.40 -22.57 13.86
CA VAL A 140 6.47 -22.26 14.82
C VAL A 140 6.67 -23.47 15.71
N SER A 141 7.87 -24.05 15.67
CA SER A 141 8.22 -25.25 16.43
C SER A 141 9.42 -24.99 17.33
N VAL A 142 9.35 -25.46 18.55
CA VAL A 142 10.41 -25.38 19.55
C VAL A 142 10.88 -26.79 19.89
N TYR A 143 12.18 -26.98 19.88
CA TYR A 143 12.84 -28.25 20.23
C TYR A 143 13.71 -28.04 21.45
N ASP A 144 13.71 -28.98 22.32
CA ASP A 144 14.68 -29.08 23.40
C ASP A 144 15.86 -30.03 23.03
N VAL A 145 16.82 -30.17 23.94
CA VAL A 145 18.00 -31.03 23.75
C VAL A 145 17.63 -32.51 23.69
N ASP A 146 16.50 -32.90 24.27
CA ASP A 146 15.99 -34.28 24.28
C ASP A 146 15.11 -34.56 23.03
N SER A 147 15.09 -33.64 22.08
CA SER A 147 14.31 -33.70 20.83
C SER A 147 12.80 -33.72 21.03
N MET A 148 12.31 -33.27 22.17
CA MET A 148 10.91 -33.04 22.40
C MET A 148 10.49 -31.76 21.64
N ILE A 149 9.26 -31.73 21.14
CA ILE A 149 8.77 -30.66 20.27
C ILE A 149 7.42 -30.11 20.75
N THR A 150 7.30 -28.78 20.71
CA THR A 150 6.00 -28.08 20.77
C THR A 150 5.84 -27.24 19.52
N THR A 151 4.67 -27.34 18.91
CA THR A 151 4.37 -26.61 17.66
C THR A 151 3.10 -25.80 17.79
N ARG A 152 3.10 -24.60 17.21
CA ARG A 152 1.90 -23.77 17.03
C ARG A 152 1.77 -23.38 15.57
N GLU A 153 0.55 -23.44 15.04
CA GLU A 153 0.23 -23.12 13.66
C GLU A 153 -0.61 -21.84 13.56
N PHE A 154 -0.35 -21.08 12.51
CA PHE A 154 -1.10 -19.88 12.12
C PHE A 154 -1.50 -20.03 10.66
N VAL A 155 -2.73 -19.64 10.36
CA VAL A 155 -3.24 -19.62 8.99
C VAL A 155 -3.55 -18.19 8.60
N LEU A 156 -2.82 -17.68 7.61
CA LEU A 156 -2.99 -16.35 7.06
C LEU A 156 -3.69 -16.46 5.72
N THR A 157 -4.74 -15.67 5.51
CA THR A 157 -5.43 -15.59 4.22
C THR A 157 -4.99 -14.30 3.52
N VAL A 158 -4.41 -14.43 2.34
CA VAL A 158 -4.01 -13.26 1.55
C VAL A 158 -5.24 -12.54 1.02
N LYS A 159 -5.34 -11.24 1.29
CA LYS A 159 -6.41 -10.35 0.84
C LYS A 159 -5.85 -9.17 0.07
N ASP A 160 -6.65 -8.62 -0.82
CA ASP A 160 -6.36 -7.32 -1.39
C ASP A 160 -6.72 -6.20 -0.40
N LEU A 161 -5.78 -5.90 0.50
CA LEU A 161 -5.91 -4.81 1.47
C LEU A 161 -5.38 -3.48 0.93
N SER A 162 -4.96 -3.41 -0.33
CA SER A 162 -4.46 -2.18 -0.95
C SER A 162 -5.53 -1.06 -0.97
N GLY A 163 -6.81 -1.45 -1.04
CA GLY A 163 -7.93 -0.51 -1.17
C GLY A 163 -7.86 0.29 -2.48
N ILE A 164 -7.29 -0.30 -3.54
CA ILE A 164 -7.20 0.30 -4.88
C ILE A 164 -7.81 -0.62 -5.95
N ILE A 165 -8.18 0.00 -7.05
CA ILE A 165 -8.45 -0.66 -8.33
C ILE A 165 -7.32 -0.23 -9.27
N GLU A 166 -6.72 -1.19 -9.98
CA GLU A 166 -5.66 -0.92 -10.95
C GLU A 166 -6.18 -1.14 -12.37
N TYR A 167 -5.84 -0.22 -13.25
CA TYR A 167 -6.13 -0.29 -14.68
C TYR A 167 -4.87 0.02 -15.45
N ASP A 168 -4.42 -0.94 -16.24
CA ASP A 168 -3.17 -0.84 -16.98
C ASP A 168 -3.41 -0.56 -18.46
N SER A 169 -2.47 0.16 -19.06
CA SER A 169 -2.37 0.36 -20.51
C SER A 169 -3.62 0.97 -21.17
N ILE A 170 -4.23 1.94 -20.50
CA ILE A 170 -5.38 2.67 -21.08
C ILE A 170 -4.89 3.63 -22.16
N ASN A 171 -5.42 3.50 -23.38
CA ASN A 171 -5.15 4.44 -24.46
C ASN A 171 -6.26 5.48 -24.56
N ILE A 172 -5.90 6.77 -24.51
CA ILE A 172 -6.80 7.90 -24.65
C ILE A 172 -6.29 8.78 -25.77
N GLY A 173 -7.12 9.03 -26.78
CA GLY A 173 -6.77 9.83 -27.95
C GLY A 173 -6.85 11.33 -27.69
N ALA A 174 -6.03 12.11 -28.39
CA ALA A 174 -6.23 13.57 -28.48
C ALA A 174 -7.41 13.89 -29.39
N GLN A 175 -7.77 15.18 -29.51
CA GLN A 175 -9.01 15.65 -30.15
C GLN A 175 -9.24 15.20 -31.59
N PHE A 176 -8.20 14.88 -32.37
CA PHE A 176 -8.29 14.39 -33.75
C PHE A 176 -7.83 12.92 -33.88
N ASN A 177 -7.78 12.17 -32.78
CA ASN A 177 -7.45 10.77 -32.86
C ASN A 177 -8.70 9.94 -33.16
N ASP A 178 -8.76 9.35 -34.36
CA ASP A 178 -9.91 8.56 -34.80
C ASP A 178 -9.95 7.13 -34.19
N SER A 179 -8.84 6.66 -33.65
CA SER A 179 -8.72 5.28 -33.12
C SER A 179 -9.15 5.18 -31.66
N PHE A 180 -8.91 6.23 -30.87
CA PHE A 180 -9.22 6.27 -29.44
C PHE A 180 -10.06 7.49 -29.14
N GLY A 181 -11.03 7.34 -28.23
CA GLY A 181 -11.79 8.50 -27.73
C GLY A 181 -10.93 9.35 -26.79
N SER A 182 -11.35 10.60 -26.58
CA SER A 182 -10.63 11.58 -25.75
C SER A 182 -11.12 11.64 -24.30
N PHE A 183 -12.20 10.97 -23.97
CA PHE A 183 -12.93 11.10 -22.72
C PHE A 183 -12.86 9.81 -21.90
N TYR A 184 -12.52 9.90 -20.63
CA TYR A 184 -12.41 8.73 -19.77
C TYR A 184 -13.29 8.85 -18.52
N SER A 185 -13.97 7.76 -18.21
CA SER A 185 -14.73 7.58 -16.97
C SER A 185 -13.95 6.68 -16.02
N CYS A 186 -13.61 7.20 -14.86
CA CYS A 186 -12.95 6.42 -13.81
C CYS A 186 -13.89 5.35 -13.22
N ASN A 187 -15.19 5.67 -13.12
CA ASN A 187 -16.18 4.75 -12.55
C ASN A 187 -16.47 3.56 -13.48
N LEU A 188 -16.55 3.82 -14.79
CA LEU A 188 -16.88 2.77 -15.77
C LEU A 188 -15.63 2.09 -16.36
N ASN A 189 -14.44 2.57 -16.06
CA ASN A 189 -13.17 2.17 -16.70
C ASN A 189 -13.32 2.15 -18.22
N LYS A 190 -13.73 3.26 -18.80
CA LYS A 190 -14.09 3.30 -20.21
C LYS A 190 -13.69 4.60 -20.87
N VAL A 191 -13.13 4.47 -22.08
CA VAL A 191 -12.87 5.58 -23.00
C VAL A 191 -14.08 5.79 -23.91
N PHE A 192 -14.47 7.04 -24.08
CA PHE A 192 -15.59 7.47 -24.92
C PHE A 192 -15.07 8.38 -26.05
N ASN A 193 -15.64 8.23 -27.24
CA ASN A 193 -15.49 9.21 -28.30
C ASN A 193 -16.41 10.43 -28.06
N THR A 194 -16.23 11.49 -28.84
CA THR A 194 -16.96 12.76 -28.69
C THR A 194 -18.47 12.56 -28.73
N ASP A 195 -18.99 11.79 -29.70
CA ASP A 195 -20.45 11.64 -29.89
C ASP A 195 -21.10 10.89 -28.72
N LYS A 196 -20.44 9.83 -28.22
CA LYS A 196 -20.91 9.10 -27.03
C LYS A 196 -20.79 9.91 -25.75
N ALA A 197 -19.69 10.65 -25.60
CA ALA A 197 -19.51 11.52 -24.45
C ALA A 197 -20.60 12.60 -24.41
N GLN A 198 -20.92 13.22 -25.57
CA GLN A 198 -21.94 14.23 -25.65
C GLN A 198 -23.35 13.70 -25.44
N SER A 199 -23.69 12.53 -26.00
CA SER A 199 -25.06 12.03 -25.98
C SER A 199 -25.45 11.32 -24.65
N THR A 200 -24.56 10.59 -24.04
CA THR A 200 -24.90 9.72 -22.89
C THR A 200 -23.88 9.73 -21.76
N GLY A 201 -22.70 10.31 -21.99
CA GLY A 201 -21.56 10.16 -21.10
C GLY A 201 -21.20 11.38 -20.26
N GLN A 202 -21.80 12.55 -20.46
CA GLN A 202 -21.37 13.80 -19.81
C GLN A 202 -21.22 13.67 -18.28
N ASN A 203 -22.19 13.01 -17.63
CA ASN A 203 -22.20 12.81 -16.19
C ASN A 203 -21.17 11.76 -15.69
N GLU A 204 -20.56 11.01 -16.60
CA GLU A 204 -19.64 9.93 -16.25
C GLU A 204 -18.19 10.28 -16.54
N ILE A 205 -17.96 11.34 -17.33
CA ILE A 205 -16.60 11.71 -17.73
C ILE A 205 -15.88 12.43 -16.60
N ASP A 206 -14.73 11.91 -16.21
CA ASP A 206 -13.86 12.47 -15.19
C ASP A 206 -12.62 13.13 -15.78
N LEU A 207 -12.09 12.59 -16.89
CA LEU A 207 -10.81 12.98 -17.48
C LEU A 207 -10.99 13.18 -19.00
N ILE A 208 -10.36 14.21 -19.53
CA ILE A 208 -10.29 14.47 -20.97
C ILE A 208 -8.82 14.61 -21.35
N TYR A 209 -8.34 13.80 -22.28
CA TYR A 209 -7.01 14.00 -22.85
C TYR A 209 -7.07 14.86 -24.08
N CYS A 210 -6.18 15.83 -24.17
CA CYS A 210 -6.07 16.73 -25.31
C CYS A 210 -4.64 17.24 -25.49
N TYR A 211 -4.37 17.75 -26.69
CA TYR A 211 -3.15 18.48 -26.98
C TYR A 211 -3.47 19.95 -27.27
N HIS A 212 -2.76 20.84 -26.61
CA HIS A 212 -2.87 22.29 -26.85
C HIS A 212 -1.50 22.93 -27.01
N SER A 213 -1.37 23.94 -27.88
CA SER A 213 -0.08 24.55 -28.20
C SER A 213 0.67 25.12 -26.97
N SER A 214 -0.07 25.66 -26.00
CA SER A 214 0.52 26.20 -24.76
C SER A 214 0.71 25.16 -23.65
N ASN A 215 -0.24 24.26 -23.50
CA ASN A 215 -0.25 23.28 -22.38
C ASN A 215 0.28 21.89 -22.78
N LYS A 216 0.60 21.71 -24.08
CA LYS A 216 1.12 20.46 -24.64
C LYS A 216 0.15 19.29 -24.41
N ALA A 217 0.65 18.07 -24.27
CA ALA A 217 -0.13 16.92 -23.88
C ALA A 217 -0.69 17.11 -22.47
N SER A 218 -2.01 17.03 -22.32
CA SER A 218 -2.67 17.38 -21.07
C SER A 218 -3.87 16.48 -20.79
N ILE A 219 -4.09 16.17 -19.52
CA ILE A 219 -5.34 15.61 -19.02
C ILE A 219 -6.05 16.71 -18.23
N VAL A 220 -7.29 16.99 -18.61
CA VAL A 220 -8.06 18.11 -18.06
C VAL A 220 -9.38 17.65 -17.46
N SER A 221 -9.90 18.45 -16.53
CA SER A 221 -11.26 18.31 -16.01
C SER A 221 -12.28 18.71 -17.08
N PRO A 222 -13.42 18.02 -17.21
CA PRO A 222 -14.54 18.51 -18.04
C PRO A 222 -14.98 19.91 -17.64
N ASP A 223 -15.06 20.21 -16.35
CA ASP A 223 -15.30 21.54 -15.81
C ASP A 223 -13.98 22.26 -15.55
N ASN A 224 -13.39 22.76 -16.63
CA ASN A 224 -12.13 23.47 -16.56
C ASN A 224 -12.38 25.01 -16.53
N ASP A 225 -12.70 25.50 -15.33
CA ASP A 225 -12.88 26.93 -15.03
C ASP A 225 -11.57 27.65 -14.68
N ASP A 226 -10.41 26.99 -14.84
CA ASP A 226 -9.16 27.52 -14.36
C ASP A 226 -8.62 28.67 -15.20
N VAL A 227 -8.08 29.68 -14.54
CA VAL A 227 -7.47 30.88 -15.13
C VAL A 227 -6.29 30.52 -16.06
N PHE A 228 -5.65 29.36 -15.85
CA PHE A 228 -4.51 28.90 -16.65
C PHE A 228 -4.87 28.15 -17.93
N GLY A 229 -6.12 27.88 -18.19
CA GLY A 229 -6.43 27.13 -19.37
C GLY A 229 -7.84 26.62 -19.42
N ASN A 230 -8.71 27.44 -19.76
CA ASN A 230 -9.98 27.05 -20.34
C ASN A 230 -9.73 26.26 -21.66
N VAL A 231 -8.75 25.31 -21.57
CA VAL A 231 -8.19 24.57 -22.69
C VAL A 231 -9.28 23.80 -23.39
N VAL A 232 -10.16 23.16 -22.61
CA VAL A 232 -11.26 22.35 -23.12
C VAL A 232 -12.24 23.19 -23.94
N ASN A 233 -12.51 24.43 -23.51
CA ASN A 233 -13.41 25.33 -24.23
C ASN A 233 -12.77 25.98 -25.47
N GLN A 234 -11.45 25.92 -25.59
CA GLN A 234 -10.70 26.41 -26.77
C GLN A 234 -10.58 25.35 -27.87
N ILE A 235 -10.86 24.07 -27.55
CA ILE A 235 -10.79 22.94 -28.48
C ILE A 235 -12.23 22.61 -28.92
N SER A 236 -12.67 23.21 -30.01
CA SER A 236 -14.04 23.06 -30.54
C SER A 236 -14.41 21.62 -30.87
N GLU A 237 -13.43 20.81 -31.26
CA GLU A 237 -13.56 19.40 -31.65
C GLU A 237 -14.03 18.51 -30.51
N LEU A 238 -13.72 18.87 -29.27
CA LEU A 238 -14.18 18.16 -28.08
C LEU A 238 -15.65 18.42 -27.75
N LYS A 239 -16.26 19.51 -28.33
CA LYS A 239 -17.65 19.90 -28.11
C LYS A 239 -18.08 20.03 -26.65
N VAL A 240 -17.15 20.21 -25.73
CA VAL A 240 -17.44 20.27 -24.29
C VAL A 240 -18.21 21.52 -23.90
N THR A 241 -18.11 22.60 -24.72
CA THR A 241 -18.92 23.82 -24.56
C THR A 241 -20.42 23.59 -24.72
N GLU A 242 -20.82 22.53 -25.43
CA GLU A 242 -22.21 22.14 -25.64
C GLU A 242 -22.77 21.25 -24.50
N TRP A 243 -21.93 20.87 -23.55
CA TRP A 243 -22.35 19.96 -22.46
C TRP A 243 -23.19 20.70 -21.42
N THR A 244 -24.28 20.06 -21.00
CA THR A 244 -25.16 20.54 -19.93
C THR A 244 -24.63 20.24 -18.55
N THR A 245 -23.81 19.20 -18.42
CA THR A 245 -23.20 18.76 -17.16
C THR A 245 -21.72 18.50 -17.37
N ARG A 246 -20.90 19.01 -16.46
CA ARG A 246 -19.45 18.83 -16.47
C ARG A 246 -18.98 18.51 -15.07
N ARG A 247 -18.32 17.37 -14.92
CA ARG A 247 -17.77 16.96 -13.63
C ARG A 247 -16.47 17.69 -13.34
N LYS A 248 -16.23 17.94 -12.05
CA LYS A 248 -15.00 18.58 -11.56
C LYS A 248 -13.97 17.52 -11.17
N THR A 249 -12.81 17.59 -11.81
CA THR A 249 -11.63 16.82 -11.40
C THR A 249 -10.50 17.76 -11.09
N LYS A 250 -9.86 17.54 -9.96
CA LYS A 250 -8.70 18.29 -9.49
C LYS A 250 -7.46 17.44 -9.65
N PHE A 251 -6.36 18.09 -10.05
CA PHE A 251 -5.07 17.44 -10.25
C PHE A 251 -4.00 18.06 -9.37
N ARG A 252 -2.99 17.26 -9.06
CA ARG A 252 -1.73 17.71 -8.49
C ARG A 252 -0.59 16.99 -9.17
N HIS A 253 0.47 17.69 -9.47
CA HIS A 253 1.71 17.05 -9.90
C HIS A 253 2.28 16.14 -8.81
N LEU A 254 2.92 15.06 -9.22
CA LEU A 254 3.65 14.15 -8.35
C LEU A 254 5.00 13.84 -8.98
N GLU A 255 6.05 13.88 -8.18
CA GLU A 255 7.36 13.39 -8.61
C GLU A 255 7.28 11.90 -8.98
N PRO A 256 8.08 11.44 -9.94
CA PRO A 256 8.11 10.05 -10.33
C PRO A 256 8.33 9.12 -9.13
N LEU A 257 7.47 8.12 -9.01
CA LEU A 257 7.62 7.05 -8.02
C LEU A 257 8.58 5.99 -8.54
N SER A 258 9.34 5.37 -7.65
CA SER A 258 10.05 4.15 -7.95
C SER A 258 9.06 3.00 -8.24
N ASP A 259 9.51 1.96 -8.94
CA ASP A 259 8.68 0.78 -9.21
C ASP A 259 8.18 0.11 -7.92
N VAL A 260 8.98 0.17 -6.87
CA VAL A 260 8.61 -0.34 -5.54
C VAL A 260 7.48 0.50 -4.95
N GLU A 261 7.62 1.83 -4.94
CA GLU A 261 6.58 2.73 -4.43
C GLU A 261 5.29 2.61 -5.24
N TRP A 262 5.38 2.55 -6.58
CA TRP A 262 4.21 2.34 -7.43
C TRP A 262 3.50 1.04 -7.09
N ARG A 263 4.26 -0.06 -6.94
CA ARG A 263 3.72 -1.40 -6.67
C ARG A 263 2.99 -1.50 -5.35
N TYR A 264 3.51 -0.84 -4.31
CA TYR A 264 2.95 -0.89 -2.94
C TYR A 264 2.04 0.27 -2.57
N LEU A 265 1.60 1.04 -3.55
CA LEU A 265 0.65 2.11 -3.31
C LEU A 265 -0.66 1.55 -2.75
N THR A 266 -1.21 2.23 -1.74
CA THR A 266 -2.53 1.94 -1.19
C THR A 266 -3.48 3.09 -1.42
N GLY A 267 -4.80 2.84 -1.40
CA GLY A 267 -5.80 3.90 -1.55
C GLY A 267 -5.69 4.99 -0.48
N VAL A 268 -5.34 4.62 0.75
CA VAL A 268 -5.06 5.56 1.83
C VAL A 268 -3.85 6.45 1.49
N LYS A 269 -2.77 5.85 0.98
CA LYS A 269 -1.56 6.58 0.59
C LYS A 269 -1.83 7.55 -0.57
N ILE A 270 -2.61 7.15 -1.59
CA ILE A 270 -3.01 8.03 -2.69
C ILE A 270 -3.75 9.26 -2.17
N ALA A 271 -4.76 9.06 -1.31
CA ALA A 271 -5.50 10.18 -0.72
C ALA A 271 -4.61 11.09 0.14
N GLN A 272 -3.69 10.51 0.91
CA GLN A 272 -2.71 11.26 1.71
C GLN A 272 -1.77 12.08 0.81
N LEU A 273 -1.21 11.49 -0.24
CA LEU A 273 -0.34 12.17 -1.19
C LEU A 273 -1.08 13.36 -1.83
N PHE A 274 -2.35 13.18 -2.22
CA PHE A 274 -3.15 14.28 -2.75
C PHE A 274 -3.36 15.40 -1.72
N ALA A 275 -3.61 15.08 -0.46
CA ALA A 275 -3.83 16.06 0.61
C ALA A 275 -2.56 16.83 1.00
N THR A 276 -1.41 16.14 1.07
CA THR A 276 -0.16 16.69 1.61
C THR A 276 0.84 17.21 0.58
N SER A 277 0.59 16.98 -0.73
CA SER A 277 1.46 17.49 -1.80
C SER A 277 1.60 19.03 -1.70
N SER A 278 2.80 19.52 -1.89
CA SER A 278 3.11 20.96 -1.96
C SER A 278 2.73 21.60 -3.30
N TYR A 279 2.48 20.81 -4.32
CA TYR A 279 2.09 21.32 -5.64
C TYR A 279 0.68 21.89 -5.62
N PRO A 280 0.39 22.92 -6.43
CA PRO A 280 -0.93 23.53 -6.48
C PRO A 280 -2.00 22.54 -6.96
N ILE A 281 -3.23 22.78 -6.53
CA ILE A 281 -4.41 22.07 -7.04
C ILE A 281 -4.90 22.80 -8.29
N LEU A 282 -4.92 22.09 -9.41
CA LEU A 282 -5.34 22.63 -10.72
C LEU A 282 -6.48 21.79 -11.31
N ASN A 283 -7.15 22.33 -12.34
CA ASN A 283 -8.14 21.57 -13.14
C ASN A 283 -7.49 20.86 -14.33
N ILE A 284 -6.17 20.86 -14.40
CA ILE A 284 -5.36 20.34 -15.49
C ILE A 284 -4.08 19.69 -14.97
N ALA A 285 -3.73 18.55 -15.52
CA ALA A 285 -2.40 17.98 -15.51
C ALA A 285 -1.77 18.24 -16.88
N ASN A 286 -0.93 19.28 -16.98
CA ASN A 286 -0.33 19.73 -18.23
C ASN A 286 1.12 19.29 -18.40
N ASN A 287 1.69 19.50 -19.58
CA ASN A 287 3.06 19.15 -19.94
C ASN A 287 3.37 17.67 -19.64
N LEU A 288 2.38 16.80 -19.87
CA LEU A 288 2.59 15.37 -19.72
C LEU A 288 3.67 14.91 -20.68
N ALA A 289 4.58 14.09 -20.20
CA ALA A 289 5.74 13.62 -20.93
C ALA A 289 6.03 12.16 -20.63
N TYR A 290 6.70 11.52 -21.57
CA TYR A 290 7.30 10.21 -21.41
C TYR A 290 8.70 10.23 -22.00
N ASN A 291 9.67 9.75 -21.27
CA ASN A 291 11.06 9.61 -21.74
C ASN A 291 11.34 8.15 -22.08
N PRO A 292 11.40 7.78 -23.36
CA PRO A 292 11.60 6.38 -23.76
C PRO A 292 12.98 5.84 -23.38
N SER A 293 13.99 6.72 -23.22
CA SER A 293 15.34 6.31 -22.83
C SER A 293 15.45 5.87 -21.37
N SER A 294 14.65 6.47 -20.48
CA SER A 294 14.62 6.13 -19.05
C SER A 294 13.42 5.27 -18.66
N GLY A 295 12.41 5.15 -19.55
CA GLY A 295 11.14 4.51 -19.22
C GLY A 295 10.29 5.31 -18.22
N ILE A 296 10.65 6.56 -17.94
CA ILE A 296 10.00 7.38 -16.92
C ILE A 296 8.98 8.31 -17.58
N GLY A 297 7.73 8.23 -17.16
CA GLY A 297 6.66 9.14 -17.51
C GLY A 297 6.28 10.09 -16.39
N THR A 298 5.43 11.06 -16.71
CA THR A 298 4.84 11.97 -15.73
C THR A 298 3.85 11.24 -14.84
N TYR A 299 3.88 11.58 -13.54
CA TYR A 299 2.87 11.15 -12.58
C TYR A 299 1.97 12.32 -12.20
N SER A 300 0.69 12.06 -12.05
CA SER A 300 -0.28 13.05 -11.60
C SER A 300 -1.31 12.42 -10.66
N LEU A 301 -1.52 13.05 -9.52
CA LEU A 301 -2.61 12.73 -8.62
C LEU A 301 -3.87 13.40 -9.10
N PHE A 302 -5.02 12.75 -8.90
CA PHE A 302 -6.31 13.37 -9.17
C PHE A 302 -7.35 13.08 -8.08
N LYS A 303 -8.35 13.96 -8.02
CA LYS A 303 -9.54 13.80 -7.19
C LYS A 303 -10.76 14.25 -7.98
N THR A 304 -11.71 13.33 -8.21
CA THR A 304 -12.96 13.63 -8.91
C THR A 304 -13.97 14.33 -7.99
N GLU A 305 -15.03 14.88 -8.54
CA GLU A 305 -16.15 15.48 -7.81
C GLU A 305 -16.81 14.48 -6.84
N GLY A 306 -16.87 13.20 -7.20
CA GLY A 306 -17.35 12.11 -6.33
C GLY A 306 -16.40 11.70 -5.21
N ASN A 307 -15.33 12.48 -4.94
CA ASN A 307 -14.28 12.17 -3.96
C ASN A 307 -13.49 10.88 -4.25
N VAL A 308 -13.45 10.45 -5.50
CA VAL A 308 -12.59 9.36 -5.95
C VAL A 308 -11.18 9.90 -6.10
N TYR A 309 -10.24 9.34 -5.36
CA TYR A 309 -8.82 9.68 -5.46
C TYR A 309 -8.11 8.68 -6.35
N GLY A 310 -7.19 9.16 -7.17
CA GLY A 310 -6.37 8.29 -8.00
C GLY A 310 -5.04 8.91 -8.36
N ILE A 311 -4.25 8.09 -9.04
CA ILE A 311 -2.95 8.46 -9.59
C ILE A 311 -2.85 7.97 -11.03
N ILE A 312 -2.35 8.81 -11.89
CA ILE A 312 -2.06 8.57 -13.30
C ILE A 312 -0.55 8.39 -13.43
N LYS A 313 -0.11 7.35 -14.13
CA LYS A 313 1.25 7.17 -14.61
C LYS A 313 1.24 7.16 -16.12
N VAL A 314 2.00 8.04 -16.76
CA VAL A 314 2.14 8.08 -18.22
C VAL A 314 3.15 7.01 -18.64
N ASN A 315 2.73 6.07 -19.49
CA ASN A 315 3.59 5.00 -20.00
C ASN A 315 4.10 5.29 -21.41
N ASN A 316 3.33 6.06 -22.20
CA ASN A 316 3.73 6.44 -23.55
C ASN A 316 2.90 7.63 -24.05
N ILE A 317 3.47 8.40 -24.96
CA ILE A 317 2.78 9.40 -25.77
C ILE A 317 3.21 9.16 -27.22
N SER A 318 2.25 8.80 -28.09
CA SER A 318 2.55 8.38 -29.46
C SER A 318 3.05 9.53 -30.33
N SER A 319 2.46 10.72 -30.15
CA SER A 319 2.92 11.98 -30.73
C SER A 319 2.47 13.14 -29.88
N TYR A 320 3.25 14.24 -29.94
CA TYR A 320 2.94 15.48 -29.21
C TYR A 320 2.18 16.44 -30.12
N ASP A 321 1.01 16.00 -30.58
CA ASP A 321 0.09 16.76 -31.41
C ASP A 321 -1.38 16.36 -31.16
N SER A 322 -2.29 16.99 -31.90
CA SER A 322 -3.74 16.80 -31.75
C SER A 322 -4.28 15.46 -32.28
N SER A 323 -3.48 14.69 -33.00
CA SER A 323 -3.82 13.34 -33.52
C SER A 323 -3.20 12.18 -32.71
N GLY A 324 -2.34 12.50 -31.74
CA GLY A 324 -1.67 11.54 -30.89
C GLY A 324 -2.59 10.82 -29.90
N PHE A 325 -2.01 9.92 -29.12
CA PHE A 325 -2.67 9.33 -27.97
C PHE A 325 -1.69 9.22 -26.82
N ILE A 326 -2.23 9.14 -25.62
CA ILE A 326 -1.51 8.83 -24.39
C ILE A 326 -1.86 7.40 -23.93
N ASN A 327 -0.85 6.65 -23.49
CA ASN A 327 -1.04 5.40 -22.76
C ASN A 327 -0.74 5.63 -21.29
N ILE A 328 -1.66 5.26 -20.43
CA ILE A 328 -1.57 5.49 -18.99
C ILE A 328 -1.90 4.24 -18.19
N ASP A 329 -1.31 4.12 -17.00
CA ASP A 329 -1.80 3.27 -15.93
C ASP A 329 -2.52 4.13 -14.90
N LEU A 330 -3.57 3.58 -14.31
CA LEU A 330 -4.36 4.21 -13.27
C LEU A 330 -4.42 3.34 -12.02
N LYS A 331 -4.24 3.96 -10.86
CA LYS A 331 -4.60 3.37 -9.58
C LYS A 331 -5.63 4.26 -8.91
N ILE A 332 -6.78 3.69 -8.58
CA ILE A 332 -7.93 4.41 -8.03
C ILE A 332 -8.25 3.85 -6.65
N LYS A 333 -8.40 4.73 -5.66
CA LYS A 333 -8.87 4.34 -4.32
C LYS A 333 -10.30 3.80 -4.39
N LYS A 334 -10.52 2.59 -3.84
CA LYS A 334 -11.85 2.00 -3.59
C LYS A 334 -12.63 2.79 -2.54
#